data_5263c6c692a3f0becd292bc68bb5d3f2
#
_entry.id   5263c6c692a3f0becd292bc68bb5d3f2
#
_cell.length_a   1.000
_cell.length_b   1.000
_cell.length_c   1.000
_cell.angle_alpha   90.00
_cell.angle_beta   90.00
_cell.angle_gamma   90.00
#
_symmetry.space_group_name_H-M   'P 1'
#
loop_
_entity.id
_entity.type
_entity.pdbx_description
1 polymer ?
#
loop_
_entity_poly.entity_id
_entity_poly.type
_entity_poly.pdbx_seq_one_letter_code
_entity_poly.pdbx_strand_id
1 'polypeptide(L)'
;MCAALKVTRQGYYAWRSRGPSERDLRDGELAGMISEVRAASRGIYGAPKVFAELKRAGVRTSRKRVARIMRENGWVGTTRGCAKRPKGGSKQAAPQANAAPDLVRRDFAADGPNRAWFADITYVRTRQGWLYLAVVMDIWSRMIVGWSMSPRMTAELADDALRMAIARRRPPEGCIHHSDHGSQYVSLLLGKTMRDAGMKPSMGSISSPWDNAAMESLMGLVKAECVHARTFDSREQAALEIFEYIEAFYNRMRIHSALGNLSPEEFEARHAKEAASAA
;
A
#
# COMPACT_ATOMS: atom_id res chain seq x y z
N MET A 1 53.72 3.58 -13.73
CA MET A 1 52.40 3.69 -13.13
C MET A 1 52.38 4.60 -11.88
N CYS A 2 53.15 4.34 -10.80
CA CYS A 2 53.13 5.20 -9.59
C CYS A 2 53.52 6.66 -9.86
N ALA A 3 54.50 6.91 -10.71
CA ALA A 3 54.91 8.27 -11.09
C ALA A 3 53.80 9.04 -11.85
N ALA A 4 53.06 8.37 -12.74
CA ALA A 4 51.96 8.97 -13.47
C ALA A 4 50.75 9.32 -12.54
N LEU A 5 50.56 8.56 -11.46
CA LEU A 5 49.51 8.77 -10.44
C LEU A 5 50.00 9.66 -9.29
N LYS A 6 51.23 10.17 -9.33
CA LYS A 6 51.85 10.98 -8.25
C LYS A 6 51.81 10.35 -6.88
N VAL A 7 51.95 9.01 -6.79
CA VAL A 7 51.97 8.25 -5.54
C VAL A 7 53.34 7.56 -5.38
N THR A 8 53.79 7.37 -4.12
CA THR A 8 55.04 6.63 -3.86
C THR A 8 54.81 5.12 -4.03
N ARG A 9 55.85 4.37 -4.43
CA ARG A 9 55.79 2.91 -4.48
C ARG A 9 55.37 2.31 -3.14
N GLN A 10 55.94 2.79 -2.04
CA GLN A 10 55.60 2.35 -0.69
C GLN A 10 54.11 2.61 -0.37
N GLY A 11 53.62 3.82 -0.71
CA GLY A 11 52.20 4.16 -0.52
C GLY A 11 51.26 3.27 -1.33
N TYR A 12 51.63 2.92 -2.55
CA TYR A 12 50.84 1.97 -3.36
C TYR A 12 50.80 0.55 -2.75
N TYR A 13 51.94 0.00 -2.33
CA TYR A 13 51.96 -1.33 -1.73
C TYR A 13 51.31 -1.36 -0.36
N ALA A 14 51.49 -0.32 0.46
CA ALA A 14 50.76 -0.19 1.74
C ALA A 14 49.24 -0.10 1.55
N TRP A 15 48.78 0.64 0.52
CA TRP A 15 47.36 0.68 0.16
C TRP A 15 46.87 -0.68 -0.33
N ARG A 16 47.65 -1.37 -1.18
CA ARG A 16 47.29 -2.68 -1.73
C ARG A 16 47.23 -3.79 -0.67
N SER A 17 48.11 -3.74 0.34
CA SER A 17 48.14 -4.72 1.44
C SER A 17 47.22 -4.37 2.61
N ARG A 18 46.63 -3.16 2.61
CA ARG A 18 45.73 -2.73 3.65
C ARG A 18 44.42 -3.51 3.53
N GLY A 19 44.01 -4.16 4.62
CA GLY A 19 42.68 -4.75 4.75
C GLY A 19 41.56 -3.69 4.66
N PRO A 20 40.29 -4.12 4.67
CA PRO A 20 39.17 -3.21 4.67
C PRO A 20 39.30 -2.20 5.81
N SER A 21 38.96 -0.93 5.55
CA SER A 21 38.92 0.07 6.60
C SER A 21 37.79 -0.22 7.59
N GLU A 22 37.87 0.29 8.82
CA GLU A 22 36.75 0.18 9.77
C GLU A 22 35.42 0.72 9.18
N ARG A 23 35.51 1.68 8.30
CA ARG A 23 34.32 2.20 7.59
C ARG A 23 33.76 1.15 6.64
N ASP A 24 34.63 0.43 5.90
CA ASP A 24 34.18 -0.61 4.97
C ASP A 24 33.56 -1.81 5.73
N LEU A 25 34.15 -2.18 6.86
CA LEU A 25 33.56 -3.20 7.73
C LEU A 25 32.18 -2.80 8.23
N ARG A 26 32.03 -1.58 8.77
CA ARG A 26 30.72 -1.04 9.21
C ARG A 26 29.74 -0.86 8.06
N ASP A 27 30.20 -0.59 6.84
CA ASP A 27 29.33 -0.53 5.66
C ASP A 27 28.90 -1.92 5.24
N GLY A 28 29.74 -2.93 5.38
CA GLY A 28 29.39 -4.35 5.16
C GLY A 28 28.33 -4.85 6.14
N GLU A 29 28.49 -4.58 7.44
CA GLU A 29 27.48 -4.91 8.45
C GLU A 29 26.12 -4.23 8.15
N LEU A 30 26.16 -2.94 7.84
CA LEU A 30 24.96 -2.19 7.48
C LEU A 30 24.31 -2.70 6.18
N ALA A 31 25.10 -3.14 5.20
CA ALA A 31 24.60 -3.77 3.99
C ALA A 31 23.84 -5.08 4.29
N GLY A 32 24.37 -5.90 5.22
CA GLY A 32 23.64 -7.07 5.72
C GLY A 32 22.26 -6.72 6.28
N MET A 33 22.20 -5.76 7.21
CA MET A 33 20.93 -5.28 7.80
C MET A 33 19.95 -4.72 6.74
N ILE A 34 20.47 -3.96 5.77
CA ILE A 34 19.66 -3.45 4.65
C ILE A 34 19.10 -4.61 3.83
N SER A 35 19.90 -5.65 3.57
CA SER A 35 19.47 -6.84 2.84
C SER A 35 18.33 -7.55 3.55
N GLU A 36 18.42 -7.73 4.87
CA GLU A 36 17.37 -8.34 5.70
C GLU A 36 16.05 -7.54 5.62
N VAL A 37 16.10 -6.20 5.82
CA VAL A 37 14.93 -5.33 5.70
C VAL A 37 14.33 -5.43 4.29
N ARG A 38 15.16 -5.52 3.25
CA ARG A 38 14.67 -5.67 1.87
C ARG A 38 14.04 -7.02 1.63
N ALA A 39 14.62 -8.10 2.16
CA ALA A 39 14.03 -9.44 2.08
C ALA A 39 12.65 -9.47 2.76
N ALA A 40 12.55 -8.97 3.98
CA ALA A 40 11.30 -8.87 4.73
C ALA A 40 10.24 -8.01 3.99
N SER A 41 10.67 -6.96 3.30
CA SER A 41 9.79 -6.10 2.51
C SER A 41 9.59 -6.56 1.05
N ARG A 42 9.88 -7.82 0.72
CA ARG A 42 9.72 -8.38 -0.65
C ARG A 42 10.50 -7.59 -1.72
N GLY A 43 11.59 -6.91 -1.32
CA GLY A 43 12.37 -6.02 -2.20
C GLY A 43 11.73 -4.68 -2.53
N ILE A 44 10.55 -4.40 -1.98
CA ILE A 44 9.71 -3.23 -2.31
C ILE A 44 10.29 -1.93 -1.75
N TYR A 45 10.92 -1.97 -0.56
CA TYR A 45 11.35 -0.74 0.10
C TYR A 45 12.54 -0.09 -0.57
N GLY A 46 12.39 1.21 -0.87
CA GLY A 46 13.49 2.09 -1.21
C GLY A 46 14.18 2.68 0.03
N ALA A 47 15.28 3.41 -0.17
CA ALA A 47 16.11 3.96 0.89
C ALA A 47 15.36 4.72 2.01
N PRO A 48 14.26 5.48 1.75
CA PRO A 48 13.52 6.13 2.83
C PRO A 48 12.87 5.16 3.81
N LYS A 49 12.22 4.09 3.31
CA LYS A 49 11.56 3.10 4.16
C LYS A 49 12.57 2.17 4.82
N VAL A 50 13.62 1.74 4.12
CA VAL A 50 14.73 0.98 4.70
C VAL A 50 15.36 1.74 5.86
N PHE A 51 15.62 3.04 5.68
CA PHE A 51 16.13 3.89 6.76
C PHE A 51 15.16 3.99 7.95
N ALA A 52 13.85 4.08 7.68
CA ALA A 52 12.84 4.12 8.74
C ALA A 52 12.84 2.82 9.57
N GLU A 53 12.91 1.66 8.92
CA GLU A 53 13.00 0.36 9.61
C GLU A 53 14.28 0.22 10.43
N LEU A 54 15.44 0.56 9.86
CA LEU A 54 16.71 0.53 10.57
C LEU A 54 16.70 1.45 11.80
N LYS A 55 16.09 2.65 11.67
CA LYS A 55 15.91 3.56 12.81
C LYS A 55 15.02 2.97 13.90
N ARG A 56 13.93 2.30 13.52
CA ARG A 56 13.03 1.59 14.46
C ARG A 56 13.76 0.46 15.20
N ALA A 57 14.66 -0.24 14.50
CA ALA A 57 15.53 -1.27 15.09
C ALA A 57 16.69 -0.69 15.92
N GLY A 58 16.77 0.63 16.13
CA GLY A 58 17.82 1.27 16.93
C GLY A 58 19.16 1.44 16.22
N VAL A 59 19.24 1.16 14.91
CA VAL A 59 20.49 1.26 14.15
C VAL A 59 20.83 2.73 13.87
N ARG A 60 21.97 3.17 14.39
CA ARG A 60 22.48 4.54 14.16
C ARG A 60 23.11 4.66 12.77
N THR A 61 22.38 5.23 11.85
CA THR A 61 22.83 5.48 10.47
C THR A 61 22.18 6.75 9.91
N SER A 62 22.52 7.12 8.69
CA SER A 62 21.90 8.25 7.98
C SER A 62 21.23 7.77 6.69
N ARG A 63 20.14 8.46 6.28
CA ARG A 63 19.46 8.19 5.02
C ARG A 63 20.40 8.24 3.82
N LYS A 64 21.38 9.17 3.83
CA LYS A 64 22.39 9.29 2.74
C LYS A 64 23.28 8.04 2.67
N ARG A 65 23.71 7.50 3.83
CA ARG A 65 24.53 6.29 3.88
C ARG A 65 23.75 5.07 3.39
N VAL A 66 22.52 4.89 3.84
CA VAL A 66 21.62 3.82 3.37
C VAL A 66 21.42 3.92 1.85
N ALA A 67 21.11 5.11 1.33
CA ALA A 67 20.90 5.32 -0.10
C ALA A 67 22.17 5.04 -0.94
N ARG A 68 23.37 5.36 -0.40
CA ARG A 68 24.64 5.06 -1.05
C ARG A 68 24.87 3.55 -1.14
N ILE A 69 24.77 2.84 0.01
CA ILE A 69 24.96 1.39 0.06
C ILE A 69 23.97 0.66 -0.85
N MET A 70 22.70 1.06 -0.84
CA MET A 70 21.68 0.48 -1.73
C MET A 70 22.06 0.66 -3.20
N ARG A 71 22.59 1.84 -3.58
CA ARG A 71 23.01 2.12 -4.97
C ARG A 71 24.23 1.28 -5.36
N GLU A 72 25.22 1.18 -4.48
CA GLU A 72 26.44 0.38 -4.69
C GLU A 72 26.12 -1.11 -4.89
N ASN A 73 25.05 -1.60 -4.24
CA ASN A 73 24.58 -2.98 -4.39
C ASN A 73 23.49 -3.16 -5.47
N GLY A 74 23.15 -2.13 -6.23
CA GLY A 74 22.10 -2.20 -7.26
C GLY A 74 20.69 -2.40 -6.70
N TRP A 75 20.45 -2.10 -5.42
CA TRP A 75 19.17 -2.29 -4.78
C TRP A 75 18.25 -1.10 -5.02
N VAL A 76 17.23 -1.33 -5.81
CA VAL A 76 16.20 -0.33 -6.13
C VAL A 76 14.89 -0.70 -5.44
N GLY A 77 14.20 0.28 -4.87
CA GLY A 77 12.84 0.08 -4.35
C GLY A 77 11.81 0.21 -5.46
N THR A 78 10.63 -0.35 -5.22
CA THR A 78 9.50 -0.19 -6.13
C THR A 78 9.05 1.27 -6.14
N THR A 79 9.04 1.86 -7.33
CA THR A 79 8.49 3.20 -7.57
C THR A 79 7.14 3.04 -8.26
N ARG A 80 6.15 3.86 -7.85
CA ARG A 80 4.98 4.05 -8.70
C ARG A 80 5.48 4.63 -10.02
N GLY A 81 5.44 3.84 -11.09
CA GLY A 81 5.66 4.39 -12.41
C GLY A 81 4.73 5.57 -12.57
N CYS A 82 5.25 6.72 -13.00
CA CYS A 82 4.42 7.79 -13.52
C CYS A 82 3.76 7.23 -14.80
N ALA A 83 2.72 6.43 -14.65
CA ALA A 83 1.88 6.08 -15.78
C ALA A 83 1.40 7.42 -16.33
N LYS A 84 1.94 7.81 -17.48
CA LYS A 84 1.35 8.92 -18.24
C LYS A 84 -0.13 8.57 -18.35
N ARG A 85 -0.98 9.30 -17.63
CA ARG A 85 -2.43 9.15 -17.76
C ARG A 85 -2.72 9.19 -19.26
N PRO A 86 -3.41 8.18 -19.83
CA PRO A 86 -3.91 8.33 -21.17
C PRO A 86 -4.74 9.61 -21.16
N LYS A 87 -4.47 10.53 -22.08
CA LYS A 87 -5.34 11.68 -22.37
C LYS A 87 -6.59 11.16 -23.06
N GLY A 88 -7.36 10.31 -22.39
CA GLY A 88 -8.64 9.80 -22.84
C GLY A 88 -9.70 10.42 -21.97
N GLY A 89 -10.58 11.24 -22.54
CA GLY A 89 -11.67 11.85 -21.84
C GLY A 89 -12.46 10.81 -21.05
N SER A 90 -12.72 11.06 -19.80
CA SER A 90 -13.71 10.32 -19.04
C SER A 90 -15.04 10.44 -19.79
N LYS A 91 -15.60 9.32 -20.22
CA LYS A 91 -17.00 9.31 -20.60
C LYS A 91 -17.76 9.82 -19.37
N GLN A 92 -18.39 10.97 -19.48
CA GLN A 92 -19.27 11.46 -18.42
C GLN A 92 -20.34 10.38 -18.20
N ALA A 93 -20.30 9.74 -17.03
CA ALA A 93 -21.39 8.88 -16.63
C ALA A 93 -22.61 9.77 -16.44
N ALA A 94 -23.75 9.39 -17.03
CA ALA A 94 -25.00 10.10 -16.84
C ALA A 94 -25.33 10.14 -15.33
N PRO A 95 -25.89 11.25 -14.82
CA PRO A 95 -26.32 11.33 -13.43
C PRO A 95 -27.30 10.20 -13.14
N GLN A 96 -26.97 9.33 -12.16
CA GLN A 96 -27.88 8.28 -11.70
C GLN A 96 -28.80 8.89 -10.65
N ALA A 97 -30.11 8.81 -10.88
CA ALA A 97 -31.14 9.40 -10.01
C ALA A 97 -31.13 8.92 -8.55
N ASN A 98 -30.39 7.85 -8.23
CA ASN A 98 -30.32 7.22 -6.91
C ASN A 98 -28.92 7.25 -6.28
N ALA A 99 -28.07 8.19 -6.67
CA ALA A 99 -26.74 8.31 -6.08
C ALA A 99 -26.82 8.83 -4.64
N ALA A 100 -26.08 8.20 -3.72
CA ALA A 100 -25.97 8.69 -2.36
C ALA A 100 -25.23 10.05 -2.31
N PRO A 101 -25.53 10.92 -1.33
CA PRO A 101 -24.81 12.18 -1.17
C PRO A 101 -23.34 11.95 -0.77
N ASP A 102 -22.47 12.89 -1.14
CA ASP A 102 -21.08 12.89 -0.64
C ASP A 102 -21.06 13.35 0.82
N LEU A 103 -20.87 12.38 1.74
CA LEU A 103 -20.76 12.64 3.17
C LEU A 103 -19.32 12.92 3.59
N VAL A 104 -18.34 12.60 2.75
CA VAL A 104 -16.90 12.73 3.06
C VAL A 104 -16.38 14.13 2.72
N ARG A 105 -16.86 14.75 1.64
CA ARG A 105 -16.49 16.11 1.21
C ARG A 105 -14.98 16.34 1.16
N ARG A 106 -14.22 15.33 0.70
CA ARG A 106 -12.74 15.33 0.66
C ARG A 106 -12.06 15.39 2.02
N ASP A 107 -12.79 15.24 3.10
CA ASP A 107 -12.18 15.02 4.41
C ASP A 107 -11.82 13.54 4.55
N PHE A 108 -10.56 13.21 4.25
CA PHE A 108 -10.01 11.87 4.34
C PHE A 108 -9.44 11.57 5.73
N ALA A 109 -9.79 12.36 6.74
CA ALA A 109 -9.48 12.10 8.13
C ALA A 109 -10.67 11.40 8.81
N ALA A 110 -10.37 10.48 9.72
CA ALA A 110 -11.33 9.88 10.61
C ALA A 110 -10.76 9.93 12.04
N ASP A 111 -11.63 10.17 13.01
CA ASP A 111 -11.23 10.31 14.42
C ASP A 111 -10.98 8.96 15.12
N GLY A 112 -11.24 7.85 14.42
CA GLY A 112 -11.08 6.52 14.98
C GLY A 112 -11.41 5.41 13.97
N PRO A 113 -11.22 4.15 14.38
CA PRO A 113 -11.44 3.00 13.52
C PRO A 113 -12.93 2.85 13.18
N ASN A 114 -13.19 2.31 11.99
CA ASN A 114 -14.54 1.96 11.51
C ASN A 114 -15.53 3.14 11.46
N ARG A 115 -15.05 4.38 11.29
CA ARG A 115 -15.90 5.56 11.07
C ARG A 115 -16.22 5.75 9.60
N ALA A 116 -15.24 5.53 8.74
CA ALA A 116 -15.43 5.62 7.29
C ALA A 116 -14.57 4.57 6.58
N TRP A 117 -15.22 3.79 5.73
CA TRP A 117 -14.60 2.81 4.86
C TRP A 117 -14.69 3.28 3.41
N PHE A 118 -13.58 3.15 2.71
CA PHE A 118 -13.49 3.50 1.31
C PHE A 118 -13.38 2.25 0.47
N ALA A 119 -14.13 2.21 -0.62
CA ALA A 119 -14.15 1.06 -1.51
C ALA A 119 -13.84 1.45 -2.95
N ASP A 120 -13.18 0.53 -3.65
CA ASP A 120 -12.88 0.66 -5.08
C ASP A 120 -12.68 -0.73 -5.70
N ILE A 121 -12.85 -0.82 -7.02
CA ILE A 121 -12.60 -2.04 -7.80
C ILE A 121 -11.49 -1.77 -8.79
N THR A 122 -10.51 -2.65 -8.81
CA THR A 122 -9.46 -2.63 -9.82
C THR A 122 -9.42 -3.94 -10.60
N TYR A 123 -8.70 -3.93 -11.72
CA TYR A 123 -8.53 -5.11 -12.55
C TYR A 123 -7.06 -5.50 -12.64
N VAL A 124 -6.82 -6.80 -12.68
CA VAL A 124 -5.53 -7.46 -12.76
C VAL A 124 -5.50 -8.29 -14.04
N ARG A 125 -4.48 -8.08 -14.87
CA ARG A 125 -4.32 -8.84 -16.10
C ARG A 125 -3.61 -10.15 -15.81
N THR A 126 -4.19 -11.24 -16.30
CA THR A 126 -3.57 -12.57 -16.34
C THR A 126 -3.56 -13.10 -17.78
N ARG A 127 -2.82 -14.17 -18.03
CA ARG A 127 -2.87 -14.84 -19.37
C ARG A 127 -4.23 -15.47 -19.65
N GLN A 128 -5.00 -15.82 -18.62
CA GLN A 128 -6.36 -16.36 -18.73
C GLN A 128 -7.45 -15.27 -18.84
N GLY A 129 -7.08 -13.98 -18.88
CA GLY A 129 -7.99 -12.85 -18.93
C GLY A 129 -7.97 -12.01 -17.66
N TRP A 130 -9.03 -11.24 -17.44
CA TRP A 130 -9.10 -10.32 -16.31
C TRP A 130 -9.50 -11.02 -15.01
N LEU A 131 -8.89 -10.60 -13.92
CA LEU A 131 -9.34 -10.82 -12.55
C LEU A 131 -9.67 -9.45 -11.96
N TYR A 132 -10.86 -9.29 -11.39
CA TYR A 132 -11.29 -8.08 -10.71
C TYR A 132 -11.08 -8.23 -9.23
N LEU A 133 -10.57 -7.18 -8.58
CA LEU A 133 -10.33 -7.10 -7.16
C LEU A 133 -11.14 -5.93 -6.58
N ALA A 134 -12.11 -6.21 -5.74
CA ALA A 134 -12.78 -5.23 -4.89
C ALA A 134 -12.05 -5.14 -3.54
N VAL A 135 -11.87 -3.94 -3.03
CA VAL A 135 -11.19 -3.68 -1.74
C VAL A 135 -12.00 -2.69 -0.93
N VAL A 136 -12.11 -2.95 0.36
CA VAL A 136 -12.63 -2.03 1.38
C VAL A 136 -11.52 -1.69 2.35
N MET A 137 -11.23 -0.41 2.53
CA MET A 137 -10.15 0.11 3.38
C MET A 137 -10.72 1.03 4.45
N ASP A 138 -10.33 0.82 5.70
CA ASP A 138 -10.55 1.79 6.78
C ASP A 138 -9.63 3.00 6.56
N ILE A 139 -10.23 4.19 6.40
CA ILE A 139 -9.47 5.39 6.08
C ILE A 139 -8.56 5.84 7.23
N TRP A 140 -8.92 5.55 8.47
CA TRP A 140 -8.16 5.93 9.66
C TRP A 140 -6.83 5.19 9.77
N SER A 141 -6.88 3.86 9.67
CA SER A 141 -5.69 3.01 9.80
C SER A 141 -5.05 2.62 8.48
N ARG A 142 -5.71 2.92 7.36
CA ARG A 142 -5.32 2.43 6.02
C ARG A 142 -5.35 0.90 5.91
N MET A 143 -5.97 0.22 6.87
CA MET A 143 -6.11 -1.24 6.87
C MET A 143 -7.11 -1.68 5.79
N ILE A 144 -6.73 -2.66 5.00
CA ILE A 144 -7.66 -3.35 4.12
C ILE A 144 -8.49 -4.30 5.00
N VAL A 145 -9.75 -3.94 5.23
CA VAL A 145 -10.66 -4.64 6.13
C VAL A 145 -11.49 -5.70 5.41
N GLY A 146 -11.69 -5.55 4.11
CA GLY A 146 -12.38 -6.51 3.27
C GLY A 146 -11.90 -6.47 1.83
N TRP A 147 -11.97 -7.61 1.16
CA TRP A 147 -11.64 -7.74 -0.25
C TRP A 147 -12.33 -8.97 -0.86
N SER A 148 -12.53 -8.94 -2.16
CA SER A 148 -13.06 -10.05 -2.94
C SER A 148 -12.46 -10.06 -4.33
N MET A 149 -12.37 -11.23 -4.96
CA MET A 149 -11.84 -11.39 -6.32
C MET A 149 -12.76 -12.24 -7.18
N SER A 150 -12.95 -11.82 -8.43
CA SER A 150 -13.84 -12.52 -9.38
C SER A 150 -13.36 -12.34 -10.83
N PRO A 151 -13.60 -13.30 -11.72
CA PRO A 151 -13.38 -13.12 -13.16
C PRO A 151 -14.37 -12.14 -13.80
N ARG A 152 -15.39 -11.68 -13.09
CA ARG A 152 -16.42 -10.75 -13.55
C ARG A 152 -16.57 -9.58 -12.59
N MET A 153 -16.78 -8.40 -13.15
CA MET A 153 -17.03 -7.19 -12.36
C MET A 153 -18.55 -7.03 -12.14
N THR A 154 -19.05 -7.71 -11.11
CA THR A 154 -20.48 -7.74 -10.77
C THR A 154 -20.76 -7.03 -9.44
N ALA A 155 -22.05 -6.85 -9.09
CA ALA A 155 -22.44 -6.29 -7.80
C ALA A 155 -22.05 -7.20 -6.64
N GLU A 156 -22.09 -8.51 -6.84
CA GLU A 156 -21.69 -9.51 -5.84
C GLU A 156 -20.22 -9.36 -5.46
N LEU A 157 -19.35 -8.99 -6.40
CA LEU A 157 -17.94 -8.75 -6.10
C LEU A 157 -17.75 -7.64 -5.05
N ALA A 158 -18.47 -6.54 -5.17
CA ALA A 158 -18.43 -5.44 -4.21
C ALA A 158 -19.11 -5.84 -2.87
N ASP A 159 -20.22 -6.56 -2.95
CA ASP A 159 -20.97 -7.02 -1.77
C ASP A 159 -20.17 -8.03 -0.94
N ASP A 160 -19.50 -8.98 -1.57
CA ASP A 160 -18.63 -9.95 -0.89
C ASP A 160 -17.47 -9.28 -0.15
N ALA A 161 -16.83 -8.27 -0.77
CA ALA A 161 -15.80 -7.48 -0.10
C ALA A 161 -16.35 -6.73 1.12
N LEU A 162 -17.52 -6.12 1.00
CA LEU A 162 -18.19 -5.42 2.10
C LEU A 162 -18.61 -6.39 3.20
N ARG A 163 -19.21 -7.54 2.88
CA ARG A 163 -19.57 -8.58 3.85
C ARG A 163 -18.38 -9.09 4.63
N MET A 164 -17.24 -9.31 3.96
CA MET A 164 -15.99 -9.66 4.64
C MET A 164 -15.57 -8.57 5.63
N ALA A 165 -15.60 -7.30 5.23
CA ALA A 165 -15.28 -6.17 6.10
C ALA A 165 -16.20 -6.10 7.33
N ILE A 166 -17.51 -6.22 7.12
CA ILE A 166 -18.52 -6.23 8.20
C ILE A 166 -18.27 -7.39 9.19
N ALA A 167 -18.05 -8.60 8.67
CA ALA A 167 -17.81 -9.77 9.51
C ALA A 167 -16.54 -9.63 10.37
N ARG A 168 -15.47 -9.05 9.80
CA ARG A 168 -14.19 -8.86 10.50
C ARG A 168 -14.22 -7.73 11.52
N ARG A 169 -14.90 -6.63 11.20
CA ARG A 169 -14.77 -5.37 11.94
C ARG A 169 -15.99 -5.02 12.78
N ARG A 170 -17.18 -5.56 12.47
CA ARG A 170 -18.44 -5.25 13.15
C ARG A 170 -18.58 -3.74 13.37
N PRO A 171 -18.69 -2.95 12.30
CA PRO A 171 -18.63 -1.50 12.39
C PRO A 171 -19.78 -0.96 13.26
N PRO A 172 -19.58 0.17 13.96
CA PRO A 172 -20.67 0.81 14.69
C PRO A 172 -21.71 1.34 13.72
N GLU A 173 -22.94 1.52 14.21
CA GLU A 173 -24.00 2.18 13.44
C GLU A 173 -23.55 3.55 12.94
N GLY A 174 -23.87 3.86 11.70
CA GLY A 174 -23.47 5.10 11.05
C GLY A 174 -22.09 5.12 10.42
N CYS A 175 -21.35 4.00 10.41
CA CYS A 175 -20.13 3.87 9.63
C CYS A 175 -20.39 4.22 8.16
N ILE A 176 -19.58 5.10 7.59
CA ILE A 176 -19.73 5.56 6.21
C ILE A 176 -19.06 4.57 5.26
N HIS A 177 -19.78 4.11 4.23
CA HIS A 177 -19.18 3.39 3.09
C HIS A 177 -19.10 4.34 1.90
N HIS A 178 -17.88 4.77 1.57
CA HIS A 178 -17.63 5.70 0.47
C HIS A 178 -17.04 4.99 -0.74
N SER A 179 -17.63 5.25 -1.93
CA SER A 179 -17.19 4.67 -3.20
C SER A 179 -17.34 5.68 -4.35
N ASP A 180 -16.85 5.30 -5.51
CA ASP A 180 -17.17 5.99 -6.75
C ASP A 180 -18.60 5.66 -7.23
N HIS A 181 -19.01 6.28 -8.36
CA HIS A 181 -20.32 6.05 -8.99
C HIS A 181 -20.37 4.79 -9.87
N GLY A 182 -19.54 3.78 -9.61
CA GLY A 182 -19.60 2.51 -10.34
C GLY A 182 -20.96 1.83 -10.18
N SER A 183 -21.47 1.21 -11.27
CA SER A 183 -22.77 0.51 -11.26
C SER A 183 -22.88 -0.58 -10.19
N GLN A 184 -21.75 -1.14 -9.77
CA GLN A 184 -21.65 -2.14 -8.71
C GLN A 184 -22.05 -1.55 -7.36
N TYR A 185 -21.71 -0.28 -7.10
CA TYR A 185 -21.94 0.41 -5.83
C TYR A 185 -23.35 0.97 -5.67
N VAL A 186 -24.08 1.16 -6.78
CA VAL A 186 -25.50 1.57 -6.77
C VAL A 186 -26.49 0.38 -6.81
N SER A 187 -26.00 -0.85 -6.66
CA SER A 187 -26.83 -2.04 -6.68
C SER A 187 -27.75 -2.15 -5.47
N LEU A 188 -28.93 -2.71 -5.66
CA LEU A 188 -29.87 -2.99 -4.57
C LEU A 188 -29.28 -3.98 -3.55
N LEU A 189 -28.44 -4.92 -4.01
CA LEU A 189 -27.78 -5.91 -3.16
C LEU A 189 -26.88 -5.24 -2.15
N LEU A 190 -25.92 -4.42 -2.61
CA LEU A 190 -24.99 -3.69 -1.74
C LEU A 190 -25.73 -2.73 -0.82
N GLY A 191 -26.76 -2.02 -1.33
CA GLY A 191 -27.59 -1.14 -0.54
C GLY A 191 -28.35 -1.87 0.58
N LYS A 192 -28.78 -3.11 0.35
CA LYS A 192 -29.37 -3.96 1.40
C LYS A 192 -28.33 -4.32 2.47
N THR A 193 -27.16 -4.81 2.07
CA THR A 193 -26.07 -5.18 3.00
C THR A 193 -25.67 -3.99 3.88
N MET A 194 -25.55 -2.78 3.31
CA MET A 194 -25.25 -1.57 4.09
C MET A 194 -26.36 -1.25 5.10
N ARG A 195 -27.63 -1.30 4.68
CA ARG A 195 -28.77 -1.03 5.61
C ARG A 195 -28.82 -2.03 6.75
N ASP A 196 -28.68 -3.33 6.44
CA ASP A 196 -28.70 -4.40 7.43
C ASP A 196 -27.56 -4.25 8.46
N ALA A 197 -26.46 -3.61 8.08
CA ALA A 197 -25.31 -3.31 8.94
C ALA A 197 -25.35 -1.89 9.56
N GLY A 198 -26.42 -1.13 9.39
CA GLY A 198 -26.54 0.24 9.92
C GLY A 198 -25.55 1.24 9.30
N MET A 199 -25.03 0.96 8.11
CA MET A 199 -24.03 1.80 7.44
C MET A 199 -24.69 2.90 6.58
N LYS A 200 -23.96 3.99 6.39
CA LYS A 200 -24.39 5.12 5.56
C LYS A 200 -23.66 5.08 4.21
N PRO A 201 -24.38 4.98 3.08
CA PRO A 201 -23.74 5.09 1.77
C PRO A 201 -23.29 6.53 1.51
N SER A 202 -22.12 6.67 0.88
CA SER A 202 -21.57 7.94 0.42
C SER A 202 -20.91 7.74 -0.95
N MET A 203 -21.10 8.69 -1.85
CA MET A 203 -20.50 8.66 -3.19
C MET A 203 -19.84 9.99 -3.49
N GLY A 204 -18.64 9.94 -4.07
CA GLY A 204 -17.94 11.12 -4.54
C GLY A 204 -18.70 11.83 -5.66
N SER A 205 -18.27 13.03 -6.04
CA SER A 205 -18.86 13.76 -7.16
C SER A 205 -18.58 13.06 -8.50
N ILE A 206 -19.55 13.10 -9.42
CA ILE A 206 -19.37 12.56 -10.76
C ILE A 206 -18.18 13.25 -11.43
N SER A 207 -17.25 12.48 -11.97
CA SER A 207 -16.05 12.95 -12.68
C SER A 207 -14.98 13.64 -11.81
N SER A 208 -15.04 13.57 -10.47
CA SER A 208 -13.99 14.08 -9.60
C SER A 208 -13.06 12.96 -9.13
N PRO A 209 -11.86 12.81 -9.74
CA PRO A 209 -10.87 11.83 -9.28
C PRO A 209 -10.39 12.09 -7.85
N TRP A 210 -10.53 13.33 -7.39
CA TRP A 210 -10.06 13.77 -6.07
C TRP A 210 -10.88 13.19 -4.92
N ASP A 211 -12.14 12.81 -5.17
CA ASP A 211 -13.07 12.37 -4.14
C ASP A 211 -12.78 10.94 -3.67
N ASN A 212 -12.00 10.15 -4.44
CA ASN A 212 -11.52 8.82 -4.04
C ASN A 212 -9.98 8.70 -4.06
N ALA A 213 -9.26 9.80 -3.85
CA ALA A 213 -7.79 9.85 -3.95
C ALA A 213 -7.09 8.85 -2.99
N ALA A 214 -7.70 8.53 -1.86
CA ALA A 214 -7.19 7.53 -0.92
C ALA A 214 -7.17 6.14 -1.55
N MET A 215 -8.26 5.75 -2.24
CA MET A 215 -8.34 4.47 -2.94
C MET A 215 -7.49 4.44 -4.21
N GLU A 216 -7.44 5.52 -4.98
CA GLU A 216 -6.48 5.64 -6.11
C GLU A 216 -5.05 5.41 -5.63
N SER A 217 -4.71 5.98 -4.47
CA SER A 217 -3.41 5.78 -3.83
C SER A 217 -3.17 4.32 -3.45
N LEU A 218 -4.13 3.66 -2.82
CA LEU A 218 -4.05 2.24 -2.46
C LEU A 218 -3.94 1.35 -3.69
N MET A 219 -4.82 1.53 -4.68
CA MET A 219 -4.79 0.73 -5.91
C MET A 219 -3.49 0.90 -6.69
N GLY A 220 -2.95 2.13 -6.70
CA GLY A 220 -1.62 2.40 -7.26
C GLY A 220 -0.50 1.65 -6.54
N LEU A 221 -0.59 1.48 -5.22
CA LEU A 221 0.36 0.67 -4.43
C LEU A 221 0.22 -0.82 -4.75
N VAL A 222 -0.99 -1.37 -4.68
CA VAL A 222 -1.25 -2.78 -5.00
C VAL A 222 -0.74 -3.11 -6.41
N LYS A 223 -1.03 -2.24 -7.38
CA LYS A 223 -0.54 -2.42 -8.76
C LYS A 223 0.98 -2.38 -8.84
N ALA A 224 1.63 -1.39 -8.24
CA ALA A 224 3.08 -1.24 -8.35
C ALA A 224 3.85 -2.32 -7.57
N GLU A 225 3.38 -2.69 -6.40
CA GLU A 225 4.11 -3.55 -5.47
C GLU A 225 3.80 -5.05 -5.65
N CYS A 226 2.60 -5.39 -6.17
CA CYS A 226 2.16 -6.78 -6.33
C CYS A 226 1.88 -7.12 -7.81
N VAL A 227 1.05 -6.34 -8.50
CA VAL A 227 0.50 -6.72 -9.80
C VAL A 227 1.48 -6.50 -10.95
N HIS A 228 2.11 -5.32 -11.04
CA HIS A 228 2.98 -4.98 -12.17
C HIS A 228 4.39 -5.59 -12.06
N ALA A 229 4.72 -6.19 -10.92
CA ALA A 229 6.02 -6.84 -10.72
C ALA A 229 6.20 -8.09 -11.59
N ARG A 230 5.10 -8.70 -12.06
CA ARG A 230 5.11 -9.94 -12.84
C ARG A 230 3.87 -10.09 -13.72
N THR A 231 3.93 -11.02 -14.67
CA THR A 231 2.75 -11.47 -15.43
C THR A 231 2.23 -12.76 -14.82
N PHE A 232 0.97 -12.82 -14.45
CA PHE A 232 0.34 -14.01 -13.89
C PHE A 232 -0.12 -14.96 -15.00
N ASP A 233 0.14 -16.24 -14.82
CA ASP A 233 -0.28 -17.26 -15.79
C ASP A 233 -1.78 -17.58 -15.64
N SER A 234 -2.28 -17.60 -14.40
CA SER A 234 -3.69 -17.89 -14.11
C SER A 234 -4.29 -16.87 -13.14
N ARG A 235 -5.63 -16.88 -13.05
CA ARG A 235 -6.37 -16.07 -12.08
C ARG A 235 -6.14 -16.56 -10.66
N GLU A 236 -6.00 -17.86 -10.46
CA GLU A 236 -5.71 -18.48 -9.17
C GLU A 236 -4.35 -18.05 -8.64
N GLN A 237 -3.33 -18.02 -9.51
CA GLN A 237 -2.01 -17.52 -9.15
C GLN A 237 -2.07 -16.04 -8.73
N ALA A 238 -2.76 -15.21 -9.51
CA ALA A 238 -2.94 -13.79 -9.17
C ALA A 238 -3.69 -13.62 -7.84
N ALA A 239 -4.73 -14.42 -7.63
CA ALA A 239 -5.53 -14.36 -6.40
C ALA A 239 -4.69 -14.73 -5.16
N LEU A 240 -3.88 -15.78 -5.24
CA LEU A 240 -3.00 -16.19 -4.15
C LEU A 240 -1.97 -15.10 -3.81
N GLU A 241 -1.31 -14.53 -4.81
CA GLU A 241 -0.32 -13.47 -4.60
C GLU A 241 -0.92 -12.20 -4.01
N ILE A 242 -2.11 -11.82 -4.46
CA ILE A 242 -2.84 -10.66 -3.92
C ILE A 242 -3.27 -10.94 -2.47
N PHE A 243 -3.77 -12.15 -2.19
CA PHE A 243 -4.09 -12.59 -0.83
C PHE A 243 -2.89 -12.43 0.11
N GLU A 244 -1.75 -13.01 -0.27
CA GLU A 244 -0.52 -12.92 0.53
C GLU A 244 -0.04 -11.47 0.68
N TYR A 245 -0.16 -10.67 -0.40
CA TYR A 245 0.21 -9.27 -0.34
C TYR A 245 -0.66 -8.49 0.66
N ILE A 246 -1.98 -8.70 0.66
CA ILE A 246 -2.90 -7.99 1.55
C ILE A 246 -2.73 -8.46 2.99
N GLU A 247 -2.84 -9.77 3.22
CA GLU A 247 -2.96 -10.33 4.58
C GLU A 247 -1.61 -10.44 5.29
N ALA A 248 -0.57 -10.91 4.60
CA ALA A 248 0.72 -11.10 5.22
C ALA A 248 1.62 -9.87 5.18
N PHE A 249 1.54 -9.06 4.12
CA PHE A 249 2.46 -7.95 3.96
C PHE A 249 1.81 -6.57 4.17
N TYR A 250 0.77 -6.21 3.41
CA TYR A 250 0.20 -4.85 3.44
C TYR A 250 -0.33 -4.46 4.82
N ASN A 251 -1.19 -5.29 5.41
CA ASN A 251 -1.81 -4.99 6.69
C ASN A 251 -0.82 -5.11 7.87
N ARG A 252 0.07 -6.11 7.85
CA ARG A 252 0.90 -6.47 9.00
C ARG A 252 2.29 -5.85 9.00
N MET A 253 2.91 -5.73 7.84
CA MET A 253 4.33 -5.38 7.75
C MET A 253 4.61 -4.07 7.02
N ARG A 254 3.75 -3.72 6.05
CA ARG A 254 4.02 -2.59 5.19
C ARG A 254 3.87 -1.26 5.94
N ILE A 255 5.00 -0.55 6.13
CA ILE A 255 4.97 0.76 6.79
C ILE A 255 4.43 1.86 5.89
N HIS A 256 3.66 2.77 6.50
CA HIS A 256 3.06 3.92 5.86
C HIS A 256 3.56 5.22 6.48
N SER A 257 4.07 6.14 5.66
CA SER A 257 4.55 7.44 6.16
C SER A 257 3.43 8.26 6.81
N ALA A 258 2.19 8.12 6.31
CA ALA A 258 1.02 8.77 6.89
C ALA A 258 0.64 8.22 8.29
N LEU A 259 1.10 7.02 8.63
CA LEU A 259 0.89 6.39 9.93
C LEU A 259 2.16 6.47 10.82
N GLY A 260 3.03 7.43 10.57
CA GLY A 260 4.28 7.56 11.34
C GLY A 260 5.29 6.42 11.07
N ASN A 261 5.26 5.81 9.90
CA ASN A 261 6.02 4.62 9.53
C ASN A 261 5.66 3.37 10.37
N LEU A 262 4.39 3.22 10.69
CA LEU A 262 3.81 2.00 11.22
C LEU A 262 3.07 1.25 10.11
N SER A 263 2.90 -0.06 10.28
CA SER A 263 1.92 -0.81 9.48
C SER A 263 0.50 -0.50 9.96
N PRO A 264 -0.55 -0.78 9.17
CA PRO A 264 -1.93 -0.63 9.61
C PRO A 264 -2.23 -1.33 10.95
N GLU A 265 -1.79 -2.58 11.10
CA GLU A 265 -1.99 -3.38 12.31
C GLU A 265 -1.24 -2.80 13.53
N GLU A 266 0.03 -2.40 13.36
CA GLU A 266 0.80 -1.74 14.41
C GLU A 266 0.19 -0.41 14.84
N PHE A 267 -0.33 0.36 13.88
CA PHE A 267 -1.00 1.63 14.14
C PHE A 267 -2.24 1.43 15.01
N GLU A 268 -3.12 0.49 14.64
CA GLU A 268 -4.31 0.17 15.43
C GLU A 268 -3.95 -0.37 16.83
N ALA A 269 -2.99 -1.29 16.90
CA ALA A 269 -2.55 -1.85 18.18
C ALA A 269 -1.96 -0.80 19.13
N ARG A 270 -1.23 0.17 18.59
CA ARG A 270 -0.69 1.29 19.37
C ARG A 270 -1.80 2.16 19.94
N HIS A 271 -2.75 2.58 19.12
CA HIS A 271 -3.85 3.43 19.57
C HIS A 271 -4.79 2.72 20.55
N ALA A 272 -5.00 1.41 20.37
CA ALA A 272 -5.77 0.62 21.35
C ALA A 272 -5.09 0.60 22.72
N LYS A 273 -3.75 0.49 22.79
CA LYS A 273 -3.01 0.57 24.04
C LYS A 273 -3.08 1.97 24.67
N GLU A 274 -2.93 3.02 23.87
CA GLU A 274 -3.03 4.41 24.31
C GLU A 274 -4.42 4.70 24.92
N ALA A 275 -5.49 4.24 24.26
CA ALA A 275 -6.86 4.37 24.75
C ALA A 275 -7.10 3.60 26.06
N ALA A 276 -6.58 2.36 26.15
CA ALA A 276 -6.68 1.56 27.38
C ALA A 276 -5.88 2.15 28.55
N SER A 277 -4.82 2.90 28.28
CA SER A 277 -4.00 3.56 29.33
C SER A 277 -4.59 4.90 29.77
N ALA A 278 -5.54 5.47 29.01
CA ALA A 278 -6.19 6.75 29.31
C ALA A 278 -7.57 6.57 29.98
N ALA A 279 -8.07 5.34 30.05
CA ALA A 279 -9.33 4.95 30.71
C ALA A 279 -9.09 4.42 32.13
#